data_e1a505240d5ee02f3c2e47acc70e2515
#
_entry.id   e1a505240d5ee02f3c2e47acc70e2515
#
_cell.length_a   1.000
_cell.length_b   1.000
_cell.length_c   1.000
_cell.angle_alpha   90.00
_cell.angle_beta   90.00
_cell.angle_gamma   90.00
#
_symmetry.space_group_name_H-M   'P 1'
#
loop_
_entity.id
_entity.type
_entity.pdbx_description
1 polymer ?
#
loop_
_entity_poly.entity_id
_entity_poly.type
_entity_poly.pdbx_seq_one_letter_code
_entity_poly.pdbx_strand_id
1 'polypeptide(L)'
;IAMPYVALVKNKTIYRKDDISVQGVYEGIQEQDIIDYAQNHSPLKIAVTYDSVPRTIKALQSIGIDPYKDTFLLVDEWHVLFNSYSFRYTAIKNLLAEAAKFDRATYMTATPIEQEYVLEELKHLPVCEINWPHLQEVKIRSRQPSHPAHYIVKECRKVLDKGLPHNLHIFVNSVEFTTKVIDLAKLTPEQVKVVCSVSGDNGENNQRKLGKDYPIGQPSDPVKKINFYTSTCFEGCD
;
A
#
# COMPACT_ATOMS: atom_id res chain seq x y z
N ILE A 1 -8.56 11.70 1.30
CA ILE A 1 -7.17 11.25 1.53
C ILE A 1 -6.64 10.66 0.24
N ALA A 2 -5.54 11.18 -0.29
CA ALA A 2 -4.84 10.63 -1.44
C ALA A 2 -3.77 9.63 -0.98
N MET A 3 -3.74 8.46 -1.60
CA MET A 3 -2.89 7.32 -1.21
C MET A 3 -2.18 6.73 -2.41
N PRO A 4 -0.98 6.16 -2.26
CA PRO A 4 -0.22 5.63 -3.41
C PRO A 4 -0.80 4.34 -4.01
N TYR A 5 -1.48 3.51 -3.23
CA TYR A 5 -1.86 2.15 -3.62
C TYR A 5 -3.33 1.84 -3.40
N VAL A 6 -3.89 1.02 -4.31
CA VAL A 6 -5.28 0.53 -4.24
C VAL A 6 -5.54 -0.25 -2.94
N ALA A 7 -4.56 -1.02 -2.46
CA ALA A 7 -4.68 -1.78 -1.22
C ALA A 7 -4.94 -0.88 -0.02
N LEU A 8 -4.22 0.25 0.09
CA LEU A 8 -4.43 1.24 1.14
C LEU A 8 -5.83 1.87 1.07
N VAL A 9 -6.28 2.23 -0.13
CA VAL A 9 -7.63 2.77 -0.31
C VAL A 9 -8.68 1.76 0.12
N LYS A 10 -8.58 0.51 -0.33
CA LYS A 10 -9.51 -0.57 0.05
C LYS A 10 -9.50 -0.80 1.56
N ASN A 11 -8.34 -0.82 2.20
CA ASN A 11 -8.22 -1.01 3.64
C ASN A 11 -8.99 0.08 4.42
N LYS A 12 -8.91 1.34 4.00
CA LYS A 12 -9.65 2.44 4.65
C LYS A 12 -11.18 2.38 4.41
N THR A 13 -11.64 1.69 3.38
CA THR A 13 -13.07 1.59 3.05
C THR A 13 -13.76 0.37 3.67
N ILE A 14 -13.04 -0.73 3.92
CA ILE A 14 -13.60 -2.01 4.38
C ILE A 14 -13.77 -2.08 5.92
N TYR A 15 -12.93 -1.38 6.70
CA TYR A 15 -12.77 -1.65 8.13
C TYR A 15 -13.51 -0.73 9.10
N ARG A 16 -14.49 0.07 8.66
CA ARG A 16 -15.24 0.88 9.64
C ARG A 16 -16.61 0.27 9.94
N LYS A 17 -16.70 -0.30 11.13
CA LYS A 17 -17.95 -0.73 11.78
C LYS A 17 -18.84 0.45 12.21
N ASP A 18 -18.31 1.67 12.18
CA ASP A 18 -19.01 2.87 12.60
C ASP A 18 -19.49 3.64 11.37
N ASP A 19 -20.74 3.99 11.34
CA ASP A 19 -21.64 4.65 10.39
C ASP A 19 -21.08 5.75 9.43
N ILE A 20 -19.78 5.92 9.30
CA ILE A 20 -19.22 6.90 8.39
C ILE A 20 -18.59 6.16 7.21
N SER A 21 -19.42 5.98 6.18
CA SER A 21 -18.94 5.40 4.94
C SER A 21 -17.82 6.25 4.34
N VAL A 22 -16.72 5.61 3.96
CA VAL A 22 -15.63 6.22 3.21
C VAL A 22 -15.71 5.71 1.78
N GLN A 23 -15.87 6.62 0.81
CA GLN A 23 -15.84 6.25 -0.61
C GLN A 23 -14.41 5.96 -1.05
N GLY A 24 -14.17 4.74 -1.54
CA GLY A 24 -12.91 4.39 -2.20
C GLY A 24 -12.94 4.76 -3.68
N VAL A 25 -11.89 5.43 -4.17
CA VAL A 25 -11.75 5.78 -5.58
C VAL A 25 -10.40 5.29 -6.11
N TYR A 26 -10.45 4.33 -7.03
CA TYR A 26 -9.30 3.71 -7.67
C TYR A 26 -9.72 3.21 -9.06
N GLU A 27 -8.82 2.55 -9.79
CA GLU A 27 -9.13 1.97 -11.09
C GLU A 27 -10.40 1.10 -11.03
N GLY A 28 -11.33 1.30 -11.98
CA GLY A 28 -12.62 0.61 -12.06
C GLY A 28 -13.80 1.33 -11.39
N ILE A 29 -13.56 2.28 -10.47
CA ILE A 29 -14.64 3.10 -9.91
C ILE A 29 -15.03 4.19 -10.91
N GLN A 30 -16.33 4.34 -11.17
CA GLN A 30 -16.84 5.30 -12.16
C GLN A 30 -17.04 6.70 -11.55
N GLU A 31 -17.08 7.75 -12.39
CA GLU A 31 -17.39 9.11 -11.94
C GLU A 31 -18.77 9.17 -11.26
N GLN A 32 -19.74 8.42 -11.77
CA GLN A 32 -21.09 8.36 -11.21
C GLN A 32 -21.10 7.85 -9.76
N ASP A 33 -20.28 6.86 -9.43
CA ASP A 33 -20.18 6.33 -8.05
C ASP A 33 -19.73 7.42 -7.07
N ILE A 34 -18.81 8.31 -7.51
CA ILE A 34 -18.33 9.43 -6.73
C ILE A 34 -19.43 10.48 -6.53
N ILE A 35 -20.16 10.79 -7.60
CA ILE A 35 -21.28 11.73 -7.59
C ILE A 35 -22.40 11.24 -6.66
N ASP A 36 -22.81 9.99 -6.81
CA ASP A 36 -23.87 9.37 -6.01
C ASP A 36 -23.51 9.38 -4.53
N TYR A 37 -22.24 9.05 -4.21
CA TYR A 37 -21.76 9.15 -2.84
C TYR A 37 -21.80 10.59 -2.32
N ALA A 38 -21.32 11.55 -3.09
CA ALA A 38 -21.22 12.93 -2.66
C ALA A 38 -22.60 13.60 -2.43
N GLN A 39 -23.61 13.19 -3.21
CA GLN A 39 -24.98 13.68 -3.05
C GLN A 39 -25.70 13.11 -1.82
N ASN A 40 -25.28 11.92 -1.35
CA ASN A 40 -25.99 11.20 -0.29
C ASN A 40 -25.25 11.21 1.06
N HIS A 41 -24.05 11.81 1.14
CA HIS A 41 -23.24 11.79 2.36
C HIS A 41 -22.72 13.17 2.76
N SER A 42 -22.82 13.48 4.03
CA SER A 42 -22.21 14.66 4.65
C SER A 42 -21.78 14.32 6.09
N PRO A 43 -20.53 14.58 6.48
CA PRO A 43 -19.43 15.12 5.68
C PRO A 43 -18.89 14.10 4.66
N LEU A 44 -18.32 14.60 3.55
CA LEU A 44 -17.67 13.76 2.55
C LEU A 44 -16.35 13.17 3.07
N LYS A 45 -16.17 11.87 2.91
CA LYS A 45 -14.92 11.17 3.21
C LYS A 45 -14.53 10.29 2.05
N ILE A 46 -13.51 10.69 1.31
CA ILE A 46 -13.04 9.99 0.11
C ILE A 46 -11.60 9.54 0.32
N ALA A 47 -11.34 8.25 0.11
CA ALA A 47 -10.01 7.67 0.00
C ALA A 47 -9.74 7.40 -1.48
N VAL A 48 -8.66 7.97 -2.03
CA VAL A 48 -8.43 7.98 -3.47
C VAL A 48 -6.97 7.64 -3.80
N THR A 49 -6.73 6.87 -4.86
CA THR A 49 -5.36 6.68 -5.35
C THR A 49 -4.82 7.96 -5.98
N TYR A 50 -3.51 8.20 -5.92
CA TYR A 50 -2.87 9.38 -6.52
C TYR A 50 -3.30 9.63 -7.97
N ASP A 51 -3.37 8.57 -8.76
CA ASP A 51 -3.78 8.62 -10.18
C ASP A 51 -5.25 9.05 -10.36
N SER A 52 -6.09 8.81 -9.37
CA SER A 52 -7.53 9.08 -9.44
C SER A 52 -7.92 10.44 -8.86
N VAL A 53 -6.98 11.20 -8.28
CA VAL A 53 -7.27 12.53 -7.70
C VAL A 53 -7.88 13.49 -8.73
N PRO A 54 -7.33 13.68 -9.95
CA PRO A 54 -7.91 14.61 -10.92
C PRO A 54 -9.35 14.24 -11.31
N ARG A 55 -9.63 12.96 -11.48
CA ARG A 55 -10.98 12.46 -11.79
C ARG A 55 -11.96 12.72 -10.65
N THR A 56 -11.53 12.53 -9.41
CA THR A 56 -12.36 12.79 -8.22
C THR A 56 -12.71 14.29 -8.13
N ILE A 57 -11.74 15.16 -8.34
CA ILE A 57 -11.95 16.61 -8.37
C ILE A 57 -13.00 16.98 -9.42
N LYS A 58 -12.84 16.47 -10.65
CA LYS A 58 -13.79 16.73 -11.76
C LYS A 58 -15.20 16.26 -11.43
N ALA A 59 -15.36 15.07 -10.84
CA ALA A 59 -16.66 14.55 -10.44
C ALA A 59 -17.34 15.43 -9.38
N LEU A 60 -16.62 15.91 -8.37
CA LEU A 60 -17.17 16.81 -7.36
C LEU A 60 -17.55 18.18 -7.95
N GLN A 61 -16.71 18.73 -8.83
CA GLN A 61 -17.01 20.00 -9.51
C GLN A 61 -18.26 19.92 -10.39
N SER A 62 -18.53 18.79 -11.02
CA SER A 62 -19.72 18.60 -11.88
C SER A 62 -21.04 18.72 -11.13
N ILE A 63 -21.03 18.59 -9.81
CA ILE A 63 -22.20 18.74 -8.93
C ILE A 63 -22.16 20.02 -8.08
N GLY A 64 -21.26 20.95 -8.42
CA GLY A 64 -21.20 22.27 -7.78
C GLY A 64 -20.39 22.32 -6.47
N ILE A 65 -19.66 21.25 -6.11
CA ILE A 65 -18.70 21.26 -4.99
C ILE A 65 -17.37 21.80 -5.50
N ASP A 66 -16.79 22.77 -4.81
CA ASP A 66 -15.43 23.23 -5.06
C ASP A 66 -14.44 22.48 -4.13
N PRO A 67 -13.79 21.38 -4.60
CA PRO A 67 -12.93 20.58 -3.71
C PRO A 67 -11.76 21.38 -3.16
N TYR A 68 -11.28 22.38 -3.86
CA TYR A 68 -10.11 23.17 -3.47
C TYR A 68 -10.39 24.04 -2.23
N LYS A 69 -11.62 24.54 -2.10
CA LYS A 69 -12.05 25.39 -0.98
C LYS A 69 -12.80 24.63 0.09
N ASP A 70 -13.70 23.73 -0.34
CA ASP A 70 -14.67 23.09 0.54
C ASP A 70 -14.11 21.85 1.23
N THR A 71 -12.93 21.36 0.82
CA THR A 71 -12.35 20.14 1.36
C THR A 71 -10.94 20.35 1.91
N PHE A 72 -10.46 19.32 2.61
CA PHE A 72 -9.09 19.20 3.07
C PHE A 72 -8.42 18.04 2.34
N LEU A 73 -7.28 18.27 1.69
CA LEU A 73 -6.50 17.23 1.05
C LEU A 73 -5.41 16.73 2.01
N LEU A 74 -5.44 15.43 2.32
CA LEU A 74 -4.34 14.73 2.96
C LEU A 74 -3.66 13.83 1.94
N VAL A 75 -2.38 14.05 1.66
CA VAL A 75 -1.54 13.19 0.84
C VAL A 75 -0.77 12.26 1.79
N ASP A 76 -1.19 11.02 1.85
CA ASP A 76 -0.62 10.00 2.73
C ASP A 76 0.56 9.30 2.05
N GLU A 77 1.55 8.84 2.83
CA GLU A 77 2.77 8.17 2.34
C GLU A 77 3.52 9.00 1.28
N TRP A 78 3.64 10.30 1.50
CA TRP A 78 4.21 11.20 0.50
C TRP A 78 5.66 10.85 0.09
N HIS A 79 6.41 10.11 0.91
CA HIS A 79 7.72 9.59 0.55
C HIS A 79 7.70 8.71 -0.71
N VAL A 80 6.55 8.08 -1.02
CA VAL A 80 6.37 7.29 -2.25
C VAL A 80 6.44 8.14 -3.51
N LEU A 81 6.16 9.45 -3.42
CA LEU A 81 6.33 10.38 -4.54
C LEU A 81 7.77 10.36 -5.07
N PHE A 82 8.77 10.15 -4.19
CA PHE A 82 10.17 9.98 -4.58
C PHE A 82 10.45 8.61 -5.19
N ASN A 83 10.13 7.57 -4.44
CA ASN A 83 10.45 6.20 -4.82
C ASN A 83 9.81 5.79 -6.13
N SER A 84 8.67 6.39 -6.46
CA SER A 84 7.88 6.09 -7.66
C SER A 84 8.03 7.11 -8.79
N TYR A 85 8.81 8.16 -8.60
CA TYR A 85 8.89 9.28 -9.54
C TYR A 85 9.28 8.86 -10.96
N SER A 86 10.20 7.91 -11.10
CA SER A 86 10.70 7.48 -12.41
C SER A 86 9.66 6.77 -13.28
N PHE A 87 8.75 6.01 -12.69
CA PHE A 87 7.75 5.22 -13.41
C PHE A 87 6.31 5.72 -13.27
N ARG A 88 6.04 6.65 -12.31
CA ARG A 88 4.73 7.28 -12.10
C ARG A 88 4.79 8.81 -12.25
N TYR A 89 5.73 9.31 -13.01
CA TYR A 89 5.99 10.74 -13.15
C TYR A 89 4.73 11.56 -13.44
N THR A 90 3.93 11.15 -14.43
CA THR A 90 2.73 11.87 -14.82
C THR A 90 1.69 11.94 -13.70
N ALA A 91 1.45 10.82 -12.99
CA ALA A 91 0.50 10.78 -11.89
C ALA A 91 0.94 11.67 -10.72
N ILE A 92 2.23 11.61 -10.38
CA ILE A 92 2.83 12.41 -9.31
C ILE A 92 2.77 13.91 -9.66
N LYS A 93 3.16 14.27 -10.88
CA LYS A 93 3.10 15.65 -11.35
C LYS A 93 1.68 16.20 -11.32
N ASN A 94 0.71 15.42 -11.77
CA ASN A 94 -0.70 15.81 -11.72
C ASN A 94 -1.21 15.96 -10.29
N LEU A 95 -0.86 15.02 -9.40
CA LEU A 95 -1.21 15.12 -7.98
C LEU A 95 -0.67 16.41 -7.35
N LEU A 96 0.62 16.69 -7.53
CA LEU A 96 1.24 17.90 -6.98
C LEU A 96 0.61 19.19 -7.55
N ALA A 97 0.35 19.22 -8.85
CA ALA A 97 -0.31 20.35 -9.50
C ALA A 97 -1.74 20.56 -9.00
N GLU A 98 -2.48 19.48 -8.73
CA GLU A 98 -3.80 19.58 -8.13
C GLU A 98 -3.73 19.97 -6.65
N ALA A 99 -2.83 19.36 -5.89
CA ALA A 99 -2.66 19.62 -4.45
C ALA A 99 -2.30 21.08 -4.17
N ALA A 100 -1.50 21.72 -5.04
CA ALA A 100 -1.13 23.13 -4.92
C ALA A 100 -2.32 24.11 -5.06
N LYS A 101 -3.46 23.66 -5.56
CA LYS A 101 -4.67 24.49 -5.70
C LYS A 101 -5.57 24.46 -4.46
N PHE A 102 -5.36 23.50 -3.54
CA PHE A 102 -6.16 23.39 -2.33
C PHE A 102 -5.78 24.46 -1.32
N ASP A 103 -6.77 25.13 -0.75
CA ASP A 103 -6.57 26.08 0.35
C ASP A 103 -5.98 25.39 1.59
N ARG A 104 -6.26 24.09 1.73
CA ARG A 104 -5.80 23.27 2.85
C ARG A 104 -5.34 21.92 2.35
N ALA A 105 -4.02 21.70 2.34
CA ALA A 105 -3.39 20.45 2.00
C ALA A 105 -2.31 20.08 3.03
N THR A 106 -2.16 18.79 3.33
CA THR A 106 -1.12 18.27 4.21
C THR A 106 -0.52 17.00 3.60
N TYR A 107 0.77 16.87 3.74
CA TYR A 107 1.53 15.70 3.30
C TYR A 107 2.01 14.95 4.54
N MET A 108 1.70 13.66 4.64
CA MET A 108 2.01 12.84 5.80
C MET A 108 2.84 11.62 5.40
N THR A 109 3.80 11.28 6.24
CA THR A 109 4.57 10.04 6.12
C THR A 109 5.12 9.61 7.48
N ALA A 110 5.20 8.31 7.70
CA ALA A 110 5.94 7.73 8.83
C ALA A 110 7.42 7.45 8.47
N THR A 111 7.80 7.61 7.20
CA THR A 111 9.16 7.42 6.70
C THR A 111 9.80 8.78 6.45
N PRO A 112 10.63 9.32 7.38
CA PRO A 112 11.26 10.62 7.20
C PRO A 112 12.14 10.66 5.95
N ILE A 113 12.12 11.78 5.25
CA ILE A 113 13.00 12.06 4.13
C ILE A 113 13.94 13.19 4.53
N GLU A 114 15.23 13.02 4.28
CA GLU A 114 16.22 14.07 4.53
C GLU A 114 15.90 15.31 3.69
N GLN A 115 16.07 16.49 4.28
CA GLN A 115 15.66 17.78 3.70
C GLN A 115 16.23 18.02 2.30
N GLU A 116 17.41 17.50 2.01
CA GLU A 116 18.06 17.64 0.71
C GLU A 116 17.33 16.89 -0.43
N TYR A 117 16.56 15.84 -0.09
CA TYR A 117 15.78 15.04 -1.05
C TYR A 117 14.31 15.46 -1.14
N VAL A 118 13.86 16.42 -0.34
CA VAL A 118 12.49 16.93 -0.42
C VAL A 118 12.27 17.63 -1.76
N LEU A 119 11.15 17.35 -2.42
CA LEU A 119 10.77 17.98 -3.70
C LEU A 119 10.71 19.51 -3.54
N GLU A 120 11.20 20.26 -4.52
CA GLU A 120 11.20 21.73 -4.48
C GLU A 120 9.81 22.30 -4.21
N GLU A 121 8.77 21.66 -4.79
CA GLU A 121 7.38 22.04 -4.62
C GLU A 121 6.90 21.96 -3.16
N LEU A 122 7.58 21.16 -2.32
CA LEU A 122 7.19 20.93 -0.92
C LEU A 122 8.13 21.62 0.09
N LYS A 123 9.31 22.08 -0.32
CA LYS A 123 10.32 22.67 0.58
C LYS A 123 9.84 23.91 1.34
N HIS A 124 8.89 24.64 0.79
CA HIS A 124 8.34 25.84 1.40
C HIS A 124 7.29 25.55 2.50
N LEU A 125 6.83 24.30 2.61
CA LEU A 125 5.80 23.93 3.57
C LEU A 125 6.37 23.81 4.99
N PRO A 126 5.63 24.22 6.03
CA PRO A 126 6.04 23.99 7.40
C PRO A 126 6.05 22.49 7.72
N VAL A 127 7.08 22.05 8.45
CA VAL A 127 7.23 20.66 8.89
C VAL A 127 6.78 20.53 10.34
N CYS A 128 5.91 19.56 10.61
CA CYS A 128 5.52 19.14 11.94
C CYS A 128 5.98 17.70 12.17
N GLU A 129 6.88 17.51 13.13
CA GLU A 129 7.35 16.19 13.54
C GLU A 129 6.56 15.72 14.76
N ILE A 130 5.95 14.52 14.64
CA ILE A 130 5.19 13.91 15.73
C ILE A 130 6.00 12.76 16.30
N ASN A 131 6.50 12.94 17.52
CA ASN A 131 7.28 11.95 18.26
C ASN A 131 6.40 11.24 19.30
N TRP A 132 6.41 9.91 19.27
CA TRP A 132 5.68 9.07 20.23
C TRP A 132 6.65 8.58 21.31
N PRO A 133 6.59 9.11 22.54
CA PRO A 133 7.59 8.81 23.58
C PRO A 133 7.55 7.36 24.10
N HIS A 134 6.51 6.60 23.76
CA HIS A 134 6.32 5.23 24.25
C HIS A 134 6.37 4.17 23.15
N LEU A 135 7.02 4.45 22.01
CA LEU A 135 7.23 3.43 20.98
C LEU A 135 8.12 2.31 21.54
N GLN A 136 7.64 1.08 21.38
CA GLN A 136 8.42 -0.09 21.71
C GLN A 136 9.57 -0.21 20.70
N GLU A 137 10.81 -0.21 21.18
CA GLU A 137 11.97 -0.39 20.31
C GLU A 137 11.92 -1.76 19.60
N VAL A 138 11.90 -1.75 18.28
CA VAL A 138 12.01 -2.95 17.48
C VAL A 138 13.49 -3.31 17.31
N LYS A 139 13.91 -4.46 17.82
CA LYS A 139 15.28 -4.93 17.63
C LYS A 139 15.49 -5.46 16.21
N ILE A 140 16.15 -4.67 15.38
CA ILE A 140 16.54 -5.07 14.04
C ILE A 140 17.84 -5.86 14.10
N ARG A 141 17.85 -7.03 13.45
CA ARG A 141 19.06 -7.85 13.26
C ARG A 141 19.43 -7.89 11.79
N SER A 142 20.50 -7.22 11.41
CA SER A 142 21.06 -7.31 10.06
C SER A 142 21.81 -8.64 9.87
N ARG A 143 21.63 -9.26 8.70
CA ARG A 143 22.33 -10.48 8.28
C ARG A 143 22.65 -10.37 6.79
N GLN A 144 23.85 -10.81 6.41
CA GLN A 144 24.27 -10.87 5.01
C GLN A 144 24.68 -12.31 4.67
N PRO A 145 23.72 -13.23 4.48
CA PRO A 145 24.03 -14.62 4.16
C PRO A 145 24.55 -14.72 2.71
N SER A 146 25.60 -15.54 2.51
CA SER A 146 26.12 -15.86 1.16
C SER A 146 25.07 -16.56 0.29
N HIS A 147 24.13 -17.26 0.89
CA HIS A 147 23.03 -17.97 0.22
C HIS A 147 21.68 -17.57 0.82
N PRO A 148 21.07 -16.44 0.43
CA PRO A 148 19.83 -15.93 1.04
C PRO A 148 18.66 -16.92 1.03
N ALA A 149 18.45 -17.67 -0.06
CA ALA A 149 17.39 -18.66 -0.14
C ALA A 149 17.56 -19.77 0.92
N HIS A 150 18.76 -20.32 1.09
CA HIS A 150 19.02 -21.34 2.09
C HIS A 150 18.88 -20.81 3.53
N TYR A 151 19.23 -19.54 3.75
CA TYR A 151 18.99 -18.90 5.05
C TYR A 151 17.50 -18.85 5.38
N ILE A 152 16.66 -18.42 4.43
CA ILE A 152 15.21 -18.37 4.62
C ILE A 152 14.62 -19.77 4.78
N VAL A 153 15.08 -20.75 4.00
CA VAL A 153 14.69 -22.16 4.16
C VAL A 153 14.94 -22.65 5.58
N LYS A 154 16.11 -22.32 6.14
CA LYS A 154 16.46 -22.68 7.52
C LYS A 154 15.50 -22.06 8.54
N GLU A 155 15.12 -20.78 8.37
CA GLU A 155 14.16 -20.12 9.26
C GLU A 155 12.75 -20.70 9.09
N CYS A 156 12.30 -21.00 7.87
CA CYS A 156 11.02 -21.69 7.63
C CYS A 156 10.98 -23.05 8.34
N ARG A 157 12.01 -23.86 8.16
CA ARG A 157 12.12 -25.17 8.82
C ARG A 157 12.14 -25.06 10.33
N LYS A 158 12.90 -24.10 10.87
CA LYS A 158 12.93 -23.85 12.31
C LYS A 158 11.55 -23.56 12.89
N VAL A 159 10.72 -22.77 12.20
CA VAL A 159 9.36 -22.45 12.64
C VAL A 159 8.45 -23.68 12.58
N LEU A 160 8.54 -24.46 11.49
CA LEU A 160 7.71 -25.65 11.28
C LEU A 160 8.11 -26.81 12.19
N ASP A 161 9.39 -27.21 12.17
CA ASP A 161 9.87 -28.41 12.84
C ASP A 161 9.86 -28.30 14.38
N LYS A 162 10.05 -27.06 14.87
CA LYS A 162 10.00 -26.78 16.31
C LYS A 162 8.60 -26.39 16.80
N GLY A 163 7.61 -26.29 15.90
CA GLY A 163 6.24 -25.89 16.24
C GLY A 163 6.15 -24.53 16.94
N LEU A 164 7.00 -23.57 16.56
CA LEU A 164 7.04 -22.26 17.21
C LEU A 164 5.67 -21.57 17.11
N PRO A 165 5.22 -20.84 18.14
CA PRO A 165 3.86 -20.28 18.18
C PRO A 165 3.63 -19.15 17.16
N HIS A 166 4.69 -18.42 16.79
CA HIS A 166 4.60 -17.30 15.85
C HIS A 166 4.57 -17.75 14.39
N ASN A 167 4.02 -16.91 13.53
CA ASN A 167 4.09 -17.05 12.09
C ASN A 167 5.33 -16.33 11.55
N LEU A 168 5.82 -16.76 10.40
CA LEU A 168 6.94 -16.12 9.71
C LEU A 168 6.40 -15.28 8.55
N HIS A 169 6.76 -14.00 8.53
CA HIS A 169 6.42 -13.07 7.47
C HIS A 169 7.71 -12.67 6.73
N ILE A 170 7.73 -12.88 5.41
CA ILE A 170 8.90 -12.73 4.56
C ILE A 170 8.55 -11.74 3.44
N PHE A 171 9.17 -10.57 3.47
CA PHE A 171 9.02 -9.56 2.45
C PHE A 171 10.14 -9.69 1.42
N VAL A 172 9.80 -10.07 0.19
CA VAL A 172 10.76 -10.23 -0.91
C VAL A 172 10.10 -9.91 -2.25
N ASN A 173 10.65 -8.96 -2.98
CA ASN A 173 10.07 -8.51 -4.25
C ASN A 173 10.46 -9.42 -5.43
N SER A 174 10.27 -10.74 -5.26
CA SER A 174 10.53 -11.73 -6.31
C SER A 174 9.70 -12.99 -6.08
N VAL A 175 8.74 -13.23 -6.96
CA VAL A 175 7.93 -14.47 -6.96
C VAL A 175 8.80 -15.68 -7.27
N GLU A 176 9.76 -15.54 -8.19
CA GLU A 176 10.71 -16.61 -8.53
C GLU A 176 11.56 -17.03 -7.32
N PHE A 177 12.06 -16.06 -6.56
CA PHE A 177 12.77 -16.36 -5.31
C PHE A 177 11.87 -17.04 -4.29
N THR A 178 10.61 -16.59 -4.17
CA THR A 178 9.60 -17.20 -3.30
C THR A 178 9.36 -18.67 -3.67
N THR A 179 9.14 -18.96 -4.95
CA THR A 179 8.95 -20.32 -5.46
C THR A 179 10.17 -21.20 -5.14
N LYS A 180 11.37 -20.69 -5.39
CA LYS A 180 12.61 -21.39 -5.04
C LYS A 180 12.70 -21.75 -3.54
N VAL A 181 12.27 -20.85 -2.65
CA VAL A 181 12.26 -21.13 -1.21
C VAL A 181 11.21 -22.18 -0.87
N ILE A 182 10.01 -22.09 -1.45
CA ILE A 182 8.93 -23.07 -1.27
C ILE A 182 9.42 -24.48 -1.63
N ASP A 183 10.03 -24.62 -2.80
CA ASP A 183 10.55 -25.88 -3.32
C ASP A 183 11.67 -26.45 -2.43
N LEU A 184 12.67 -25.63 -2.12
CA LEU A 184 13.81 -26.05 -1.27
C LEU A 184 13.38 -26.40 0.15
N ALA A 185 12.44 -25.67 0.71
CA ALA A 185 11.90 -25.95 2.03
C ALA A 185 10.79 -27.01 2.00
N LYS A 186 10.35 -27.50 0.85
CA LYS A 186 9.24 -28.46 0.66
C LYS A 186 8.02 -28.04 1.46
N LEU A 187 7.64 -26.76 1.33
CA LEU A 187 6.48 -26.22 2.03
C LEU A 187 5.21 -26.71 1.33
N THR A 188 4.16 -27.00 2.10
CA THR A 188 2.86 -27.39 1.51
C THR A 188 1.95 -26.17 1.32
N PRO A 189 0.94 -26.24 0.44
CA PRO A 189 0.00 -25.15 0.24
C PRO A 189 -0.71 -24.70 1.52
N GLU A 190 -0.95 -25.62 2.46
CA GLU A 190 -1.58 -25.32 3.75
C GLU A 190 -0.67 -24.50 4.67
N GLN A 191 0.64 -24.65 4.51
CA GLN A 191 1.66 -23.96 5.33
C GLN A 191 1.99 -22.55 4.81
N VAL A 192 1.73 -22.28 3.52
CA VAL A 192 2.21 -21.08 2.82
C VAL A 192 1.08 -20.21 2.33
N LYS A 193 1.21 -18.90 2.56
CA LYS A 193 0.46 -17.84 1.88
C LYS A 193 1.44 -17.01 1.04
N VAL A 194 1.09 -16.72 -0.21
CA VAL A 194 1.87 -15.82 -1.07
C VAL A 194 0.97 -14.69 -1.54
N VAL A 195 1.39 -13.45 -1.29
CA VAL A 195 0.68 -12.25 -1.73
C VAL A 195 1.57 -11.46 -2.69
N CYS A 196 1.12 -11.35 -3.93
CA CYS A 196 1.81 -10.63 -4.98
C CYS A 196 0.78 -10.03 -5.96
N SER A 197 1.24 -9.32 -7.00
CA SER A 197 0.34 -8.73 -7.99
C SER A 197 -0.50 -9.80 -8.69
N VAL A 198 -1.81 -9.55 -8.80
CA VAL A 198 -2.80 -10.39 -9.48
C VAL A 198 -3.35 -9.75 -10.76
N SER A 199 -2.96 -8.52 -11.09
CA SER A 199 -3.51 -7.76 -12.22
C SER A 199 -2.68 -7.91 -13.48
N GLY A 200 -3.38 -8.01 -14.63
CA GLY A 200 -2.81 -8.06 -15.97
C GLY A 200 -1.81 -9.19 -16.17
N ASP A 201 -0.95 -9.04 -17.15
CA ASP A 201 0.09 -10.01 -17.53
C ASP A 201 1.00 -10.41 -16.37
N ASN A 202 1.22 -9.49 -15.42
CA ASN A 202 2.01 -9.76 -14.22
C ASN A 202 1.32 -10.78 -13.31
N GLY A 203 0.01 -10.70 -13.14
CA GLY A 203 -0.75 -11.64 -12.31
C GLY A 203 -0.71 -13.06 -12.87
N GLU A 204 -0.99 -13.21 -14.17
CA GLU A 204 -0.93 -14.50 -14.85
C GLU A 204 0.47 -15.12 -14.80
N ASN A 205 1.51 -14.30 -15.03
CA ASN A 205 2.89 -14.74 -14.96
C ASN A 205 3.29 -15.16 -13.55
N ASN A 206 2.86 -14.43 -12.53
CA ASN A 206 3.11 -14.75 -11.13
C ASN A 206 2.44 -16.08 -10.74
N GLN A 207 1.16 -16.26 -11.10
CA GLN A 207 0.46 -17.52 -10.84
C GLN A 207 1.10 -18.70 -11.56
N ARG A 208 1.56 -18.50 -12.80
CA ARG A 208 2.29 -19.56 -13.55
C ARG A 208 3.60 -19.96 -12.87
N LYS A 209 4.33 -18.99 -12.31
CA LYS A 209 5.58 -19.25 -11.56
C LYS A 209 5.33 -20.00 -10.26
N LEU A 210 4.27 -19.66 -9.53
CA LEU A 210 3.89 -20.33 -8.28
C LEU A 210 3.35 -21.74 -8.51
N GLY A 211 2.77 -22.00 -9.68
CA GLY A 211 2.05 -23.23 -9.96
C GLY A 211 0.60 -23.21 -9.45
N LYS A 212 -0.18 -24.22 -9.83
CA LYS A 212 -1.62 -24.29 -9.54
C LYS A 212 -1.92 -24.56 -8.06
N ASP A 213 -1.02 -25.24 -7.36
CA ASP A 213 -1.20 -25.64 -5.96
C ASP A 213 -1.02 -24.47 -4.98
N TYR A 214 -0.39 -23.40 -5.43
CA TYR A 214 -0.12 -22.19 -4.61
C TYR A 214 -0.86 -20.98 -5.18
N PRO A 215 -2.16 -20.84 -4.90
CA PRO A 215 -2.93 -19.68 -5.38
C PRO A 215 -2.41 -18.40 -4.76
N ILE A 216 -2.43 -17.32 -5.52
CA ILE A 216 -2.09 -16.00 -5.01
C ILE A 216 -3.18 -15.57 -4.02
N GLY A 217 -2.78 -15.30 -2.79
CA GLY A 217 -3.66 -14.83 -1.72
C GLY A 217 -3.86 -13.31 -1.76
N GLN A 218 -4.87 -12.87 -1.02
CA GLN A 218 -5.13 -11.46 -0.76
C GLN A 218 -4.49 -11.04 0.59
N PRO A 219 -4.14 -9.76 0.78
CA PRO A 219 -3.69 -9.27 2.08
C PRO A 219 -4.64 -9.64 3.23
N SER A 220 -5.95 -9.51 2.99
CA SER A 220 -7.03 -9.80 3.95
C SER A 220 -7.26 -11.28 4.26
N ASP A 221 -6.67 -12.20 3.49
CA ASP A 221 -6.83 -13.63 3.77
C ASP A 221 -6.13 -14.03 5.07
N PRO A 222 -6.62 -15.05 5.78
CA PRO A 222 -5.98 -15.54 6.99
C PRO A 222 -4.49 -15.84 6.79
N VAL A 223 -3.67 -15.42 7.74
CA VAL A 223 -2.23 -15.73 7.73
C VAL A 223 -2.01 -17.24 7.93
N LYS A 224 -1.01 -17.76 7.23
CA LYS A 224 -0.53 -19.12 7.41
C LYS A 224 0.76 -19.13 8.22
N LYS A 225 1.33 -20.29 8.39
CA LYS A 225 2.56 -20.44 9.19
C LYS A 225 3.73 -19.70 8.56
N ILE A 226 3.82 -19.72 7.23
CA ILE A 226 4.82 -19.02 6.43
C ILE A 226 4.08 -18.10 5.44
N ASN A 227 4.42 -16.82 5.42
CA ASN A 227 3.75 -15.83 4.57
C ASN A 227 4.79 -15.05 3.78
N PHE A 228 4.65 -15.05 2.47
CA PHE A 228 5.49 -14.29 1.56
C PHE A 228 4.71 -13.10 0.99
N TYR A 229 5.36 -11.94 0.94
CA TYR A 229 4.80 -10.70 0.43
C TYR A 229 5.77 -10.05 -0.54
N THR A 230 5.25 -9.60 -1.68
CA THR A 230 6.01 -8.76 -2.61
C THR A 230 5.75 -7.29 -2.34
N SER A 231 6.34 -6.40 -3.15
CA SER A 231 6.11 -4.94 -3.06
C SER A 231 4.65 -4.51 -3.09
N THR A 232 3.74 -5.37 -3.55
CA THR A 232 2.28 -5.13 -3.46
C THR A 232 1.79 -4.91 -2.02
N CYS A 233 2.55 -5.41 -1.03
CA CYS A 233 2.21 -5.35 0.39
C CYS A 233 3.28 -4.65 1.24
N PHE A 234 4.25 -3.95 0.65
CA PHE A 234 5.28 -3.27 1.43
C PHE A 234 4.71 -2.10 2.23
N GLU A 235 3.60 -1.58 1.79
CA GLU A 235 2.87 -0.51 2.45
C GLU A 235 1.38 -0.89 2.51
N GLY A 236 0.79 -0.73 3.70
CA GLY A 236 -0.64 -0.90 3.92
C GLY A 236 -1.18 -2.32 4.04
N CYS A 237 -0.36 -3.26 4.51
CA CYS A 237 -0.80 -4.56 5.00
C CYS A 237 -0.71 -4.58 6.52
N ASP A 238 -1.82 -4.30 7.17
CA ASP A 238 -2.00 -4.44 8.63
C ASP A 238 -2.38 -5.88 9.00
#